data_b0ae9ffbfb1d166ea61016a9743c1ec7
#
_entry.id   b0ae9ffbfb1d166ea61016a9743c1ec7
#
_cell.length_a   1.000
_cell.length_b   1.000
_cell.length_c   1.000
_cell.angle_alpha   90.00
_cell.angle_beta   90.00
_cell.angle_gamma   90.00
#
_symmetry.space_group_name_H-M   'P 1'
#
loop_
_entity.id
_entity.type
_entity.pdbx_description
1 polymer ?
#
loop_
_entity_poly.entity_id
_entity_poly.type
_entity_poly.pdbx_seq_one_letter_code
_entity_poly.pdbx_strand_id
1 'polypeptide(L)'
;GAWRRGRLVYSGEPLAQVAADLGRALGMRIPPAPDVADRPFSGTIALRGTGPAELERLTPALNVTFRPDAGGWTMTAAGAER
;
A
#
# COMPACT_ATOMS: atom_id res chain seq x y z
N GLY A 1 -5.86 4.53 -9.57
CA GLY A 1 -6.21 5.44 -8.51
C GLY A 1 -6.07 6.88 -8.93
N ALA A 2 -6.68 7.75 -8.17
CA ALA A 2 -6.63 9.17 -8.42
C ALA A 2 -6.09 9.87 -7.18
N TRP A 3 -5.13 10.76 -7.39
CA TRP A 3 -4.55 11.55 -6.31
C TRP A 3 -5.30 12.86 -6.21
N ARG A 4 -5.82 13.15 -5.02
CA ARG A 4 -6.59 14.37 -4.86
C ARG A 4 -6.47 14.86 -3.43
N ARG A 5 -5.80 15.98 -3.21
CA ARG A 5 -5.67 16.63 -1.90
C ARG A 5 -5.19 15.68 -0.82
N GLY A 6 -4.16 14.91 -1.12
CA GLY A 6 -3.61 13.97 -0.16
C GLY A 6 -4.40 12.69 -0.02
N ARG A 7 -5.30 12.41 -0.94
CA ARG A 7 -6.10 11.19 -0.93
C ARG A 7 -5.91 10.42 -2.21
N LEU A 8 -5.92 9.10 -2.06
CA LEU A 8 -5.90 8.18 -3.19
C LEU A 8 -7.22 7.43 -3.19
N VAL A 9 -7.93 7.49 -4.32
CA VAL A 9 -9.25 6.86 -4.43
C VAL A 9 -9.16 5.68 -5.39
N TYR A 10 -9.70 4.54 -4.98
CA TYR A 10 -9.63 3.31 -5.75
C TYR A 10 -11.00 2.68 -5.91
N SER A 11 -11.19 2.04 -7.03
CA SER A 11 -12.44 1.37 -7.35
C SER A 11 -12.12 0.06 -8.06
N GLY A 12 -11.75 -0.97 -7.29
CA GLY A 12 -11.44 -2.28 -7.82
C GLY A 12 -10.07 -2.38 -8.48
N GLU A 13 -9.16 -1.46 -8.18
CA GLU A 13 -7.82 -1.51 -8.77
C GLU A 13 -6.96 -2.52 -8.02
N PRO A 14 -5.98 -3.15 -8.71
CA PRO A 14 -5.13 -4.13 -8.05
C PRO A 14 -4.24 -3.48 -6.99
N LEU A 15 -3.91 -4.25 -5.96
CA LEU A 15 -3.03 -3.73 -4.92
C LEU A 15 -1.66 -3.34 -5.46
N ALA A 16 -1.24 -3.92 -6.58
CA ALA A 16 0.00 -3.50 -7.23
C ALA A 16 -0.06 -2.01 -7.60
N GLN A 17 -1.23 -1.55 -8.05
CA GLN A 17 -1.40 -0.14 -8.36
C GLN A 17 -1.38 0.71 -7.09
N VAL A 18 -2.03 0.22 -6.04
CA VAL A 18 -2.03 0.92 -4.76
C VAL A 18 -0.60 1.05 -4.24
N ALA A 19 0.16 -0.04 -4.30
CA ALA A 19 1.54 -0.02 -3.83
C ALA A 19 2.40 0.96 -4.62
N ALA A 20 2.21 1.01 -5.94
CA ALA A 20 2.98 1.93 -6.78
C ALA A 20 2.65 3.39 -6.43
N ASP A 21 1.36 3.67 -6.23
CA ASP A 21 0.94 5.03 -5.88
C ASP A 21 1.46 5.44 -4.51
N LEU A 22 1.40 4.52 -3.53
CA LEU A 22 1.92 4.79 -2.20
C LEU A 22 3.43 5.04 -2.26
N GLY A 23 4.13 4.24 -3.05
CA GLY A 23 5.57 4.41 -3.18
C GLY A 23 5.93 5.80 -3.70
N ARG A 24 5.21 6.26 -4.71
CA ARG A 24 5.46 7.60 -5.24
C ARG A 24 5.09 8.68 -4.23
N ALA A 25 3.98 8.51 -3.55
CA ALA A 25 3.53 9.53 -2.59
C ALA A 25 4.43 9.60 -1.38
N LEU A 26 4.95 8.47 -0.92
CA LEU A 26 5.77 8.43 0.29
C LEU A 26 7.26 8.44 -0.01
N GLY A 27 7.64 8.40 -1.28
CA GLY A 27 9.04 8.45 -1.66
C GLY A 27 9.81 7.18 -1.30
N MET A 28 9.18 6.02 -1.42
CA MET A 28 9.83 4.77 -1.07
C MET A 28 9.38 3.67 -2.02
N ARG A 29 10.08 2.53 -1.99
CA ARG A 29 9.71 1.38 -2.81
C ARG A 29 8.81 0.47 -1.99
N ILE A 30 7.69 0.07 -2.58
CA ILE A 30 6.74 -0.82 -1.92
C ILE A 30 6.32 -1.90 -2.92
N PRO A 31 7.20 -2.86 -3.23
CA PRO A 31 6.82 -3.93 -4.14
C PRO A 31 5.80 -4.86 -3.48
N PRO A 32 4.72 -5.18 -4.18
CA PRO A 32 3.75 -6.12 -3.63
C PRO A 32 4.18 -7.55 -3.88
N ALA A 33 3.94 -8.44 -2.92
CA ALA A 33 4.18 -9.85 -3.13
C ALA A 33 3.21 -10.37 -4.18
N PRO A 34 3.58 -11.42 -4.94
CA PRO A 34 2.71 -11.89 -6.03
C PRO A 34 1.31 -12.29 -5.58
N ASP A 35 1.18 -12.79 -4.36
CA ASP A 35 -0.12 -13.27 -3.88
C ASP A 35 -1.08 -12.13 -3.55
N VAL A 36 -0.59 -10.91 -3.39
CA VAL A 36 -1.48 -9.77 -3.12
C VAL A 36 -1.55 -8.79 -4.28
N ALA A 37 -0.62 -8.88 -5.23
CA ALA A 37 -0.50 -7.88 -6.28
C ALA A 37 -1.78 -7.71 -7.09
N ASP A 38 -2.49 -8.81 -7.33
CA ASP A 38 -3.70 -8.79 -8.16
C ASP A 38 -4.99 -8.61 -7.38
N ARG A 39 -4.92 -8.51 -6.05
CA ARG A 39 -6.14 -8.34 -5.26
C ARG A 39 -6.75 -6.98 -5.53
N PRO A 40 -8.06 -6.93 -5.78
CA PRO A 40 -8.72 -5.65 -6.00
C PRO A 40 -8.92 -4.90 -4.69
N PHE A 41 -8.80 -3.59 -4.77
CA PHE A 41 -9.02 -2.73 -3.61
C PHE A 41 -9.93 -1.59 -4.01
N SER A 42 -10.92 -1.32 -3.18
CA SER A 42 -11.81 -0.18 -3.36
C SER A 42 -11.85 0.60 -2.07
N GLY A 43 -11.80 1.92 -2.19
CA GLY A 43 -11.85 2.76 -1.02
C GLY A 43 -10.99 3.99 -1.21
N THR A 44 -10.86 4.75 -0.14
CA THR A 44 -10.08 5.99 -0.13
C THR A 44 -8.99 5.89 0.92
N ILE A 45 -7.77 6.22 0.52
CA ILE A 45 -6.63 6.27 1.41
C ILE A 45 -6.24 7.71 1.62
N ALA A 46 -6.30 8.17 2.88
CA ALA A 46 -5.88 9.53 3.21
C ALA A 46 -4.46 9.47 3.77
N LEU A 47 -3.54 10.19 3.13
CA LEU A 47 -2.16 10.25 3.58
C LEU A 47 -1.98 11.51 4.42
N ARG A 48 -1.41 11.35 5.60
CA ARG A 48 -1.23 12.45 6.54
C ARG A 48 0.21 12.83 6.74
N GLY A 49 1.13 12.06 6.21
CA GLY A 49 2.53 12.32 6.36
C GLY A 49 3.33 11.52 5.36
N THR A 50 4.61 11.38 5.62
CA THR A 50 5.49 10.59 4.78
C THR A 50 6.25 9.61 5.65
N GLY A 51 6.86 8.62 4.99
CA GLY A 51 7.70 7.68 5.69
C GLY A 51 6.97 6.43 6.15
N PRO A 52 7.72 5.53 6.81
CA PRO A 52 7.19 4.20 7.14
C PRO A 52 6.02 4.20 8.12
N ALA A 53 5.89 5.23 8.94
CA ALA A 53 4.79 5.27 9.91
C ALA A 53 3.44 5.25 9.21
N GLU A 54 3.36 5.81 7.99
CA GLU A 54 2.11 5.78 7.24
C GLU A 54 1.72 4.36 6.85
N LEU A 55 2.70 3.50 6.59
CA LEU A 55 2.41 2.13 6.21
C LEU A 55 1.74 1.37 7.35
N GLU A 56 2.19 1.58 8.59
CA GLU A 56 1.57 0.93 9.74
C GLU A 56 0.12 1.34 9.89
N ARG A 57 -0.15 2.59 9.68
CA ARG A 57 -1.52 3.10 9.79
C ARG A 57 -2.42 2.51 8.72
N LEU A 58 -1.87 2.20 7.55
CA LEU A 58 -2.67 1.70 6.42
C LEU A 58 -2.82 0.18 6.43
N THR A 59 -2.06 -0.52 7.25
CA THR A 59 -2.10 -1.97 7.30
C THR A 59 -3.52 -2.53 7.46
N PRO A 60 -4.32 -2.08 8.44
CA PRO A 60 -5.67 -2.63 8.56
C PRO A 60 -6.60 -2.19 7.43
N ALA A 61 -6.40 -1.00 6.89
CA ALA A 61 -7.27 -0.52 5.82
C ALA A 61 -7.09 -1.33 4.55
N LEU A 62 -5.87 -1.76 4.26
CA LEU A 62 -5.56 -2.51 3.05
C LEU A 62 -5.57 -4.02 3.28
N ASN A 63 -5.66 -4.45 4.53
CA ASN A 63 -5.62 -5.87 4.89
C ASN A 63 -4.34 -6.53 4.40
N VAL A 64 -3.22 -5.84 4.60
CA VAL A 64 -1.90 -6.33 4.21
C VAL A 64 -0.92 -6.08 5.34
N THR A 65 0.28 -6.65 5.19
CA THR A 65 1.39 -6.40 6.09
C THR A 65 2.53 -5.79 5.28
N PHE A 66 3.22 -4.82 5.86
CA PHE A 66 4.38 -4.22 5.22
C PHE A 66 5.62 -4.68 5.97
N ARG A 67 6.55 -5.31 5.26
CA ARG A 67 7.76 -5.85 5.84
C ARG A 67 8.96 -5.10 5.30
N PRO A 68 9.90 -4.67 6.16
CA PRO A 68 11.09 -4.00 5.67
C PRO A 68 11.93 -4.94 4.82
N ASP A 69 12.52 -4.41 3.78
CA ASP A 69 13.30 -5.16 2.82
C ASP A 69 14.47 -4.29 2.39
N ALA A 70 15.49 -4.89 1.77
CA ALA A 70 16.69 -4.17 1.38
C ALA A 70 16.40 -2.97 0.48
N GLY A 71 15.39 -3.07 -0.39
CA GLY A 71 15.06 -2.00 -1.31
C GLY A 71 13.86 -1.17 -0.90
N GLY A 72 13.31 -1.40 0.30
CA GLY A 72 12.13 -0.68 0.73
C GLY A 72 11.24 -1.53 1.61
N TRP A 73 9.97 -1.63 1.25
CA TRP A 73 8.98 -2.34 2.05
C TRP A 73 8.15 -3.26 1.17
N THR A 74 8.13 -4.54 1.48
CA THR A 74 7.33 -5.50 0.73
C THR A 74 5.92 -5.57 1.30
N MET A 75 4.91 -5.46 0.44
CA MET A 75 3.52 -5.61 0.84
C MET A 75 3.14 -7.08 0.71
N THR A 76 2.68 -7.68 1.81
CA THR A 76 2.29 -9.08 1.83
C THR A 76 0.88 -9.22 2.39
N ALA A 77 0.30 -10.40 2.24
CA ALA A 77 -1.05 -10.64 2.75
C ALA A 77 -1.04 -10.61 4.28
N ALA A 78 -2.06 -9.98 4.86
CA ALA A 78 -2.19 -9.96 6.32
C ALA A 78 -2.35 -11.40 6.82
N GLY A 79 -1.62 -11.73 7.88
CA GLY A 79 -1.67 -13.06 8.45
C GLY A 79 -0.85 -14.10 7.72
N ALA A 80 -0.11 -13.71 6.69
CA ALA A 80 0.65 -14.67 5.89
C ALA A 80 1.86 -15.25 6.63
N GLU A 81 2.27 -14.62 7.70
CA GLU A 81 3.44 -15.08 8.43
C GLU A 81 3.08 -15.86 9.67
N ARG A 82 2.04 -16.59 9.65
CA ARG A 82 1.65 -17.43 10.77
C ARG A 82 2.44 -18.68 10.86
#